data_08fb806d22064cdec237f995b9f45627
#
_entry.id   08fb806d22064cdec237f995b9f45627
#
_cell.length_a   1.000
_cell.length_b   1.000
_cell.length_c   1.000
_cell.angle_alpha   90.00
_cell.angle_beta   90.00
_cell.angle_gamma   90.00
#
_symmetry.space_group_name_H-M   'P 1'
#
loop_
_entity.id
_entity.type
_entity.pdbx_description
1 polymer ?
#
loop_
_entity_poly.entity_id
_entity_poly.type
_entity_poly.pdbx_seq_one_letter_code
_entity_poly.pdbx_strand_id
1 'polypeptide(L)'
;RSGIVFCPLNPAFPLARQAELAALLAVRACWSAGEIPTGSWQPLRLDFAHELATDEGDCMLDPARLNNMILTSGSSGTPKAVVHRLANHLASARGSAAVIPLDAECGWLLSLPLFHVGGYAILFRVFLAGASLVLDDRSRPLRERLEQQPITHLSLVPTQLWRLLAEGFDPARTRLRELLLGGAAIPQPLVNRLSAMGLVPKVSYGLSEMGSQVCTGRPSTAGLVGKALPGRELCIQQGEICVRGDTLFAGYFKAGELERLLDEAGWFHTRDKGHFTADGELVVEGRLDNLFISGGENIQPETIEQRLVDHPAVAQALVVPVPSDEWGQRPAAFIDWHGESVSPAELAAWIRQVLPGFMVPDQWHPWPDLGGHLKPQRKQYQHILKAQ
;
A
#
# COMPACT_ATOMS: atom_id res chain seq x y z
N ARG A 1 1.16 25.11 13.85
CA ARG A 1 0.70 26.51 14.07
C ARG A 1 0.20 27.17 12.77
N SER A 2 0.77 26.89 11.59
CA SER A 2 0.52 27.62 10.33
C SER A 2 -0.82 27.37 9.63
N GLY A 3 -1.60 26.35 10.00
CA GLY A 3 -2.81 25.97 9.27
C GLY A 3 -2.56 25.31 7.89
N ILE A 4 -1.32 24.94 7.59
CA ILE A 4 -0.94 24.33 6.30
C ILE A 4 -1.40 22.88 6.25
N VAL A 5 -1.97 22.47 5.11
CA VAL A 5 -2.26 21.08 4.77
C VAL A 5 -1.19 20.62 3.78
N PHE A 6 -0.45 19.57 4.14
CA PHE A 6 0.64 19.05 3.32
C PHE A 6 0.11 18.10 2.24
N CYS A 7 0.65 18.21 1.02
CA CYS A 7 0.41 17.27 -0.05
C CYS A 7 1.75 16.77 -0.61
N PRO A 8 2.31 15.66 -0.10
CA PRO A 8 3.51 15.07 -0.67
C PRO A 8 3.25 14.57 -2.08
N LEU A 9 4.02 15.00 -3.06
CA LEU A 9 3.96 14.53 -4.44
C LEU A 9 5.10 13.55 -4.72
N ASN A 10 4.84 12.61 -5.65
CA ASN A 10 5.89 11.73 -6.12
C ASN A 10 6.93 12.52 -6.94
N PRO A 11 8.19 12.59 -6.51
CA PRO A 11 9.22 13.34 -7.21
C PRO A 11 9.59 12.75 -8.59
N ALA A 12 9.22 11.50 -8.86
CA ALA A 12 9.41 10.88 -10.16
C ALA A 12 8.39 11.33 -11.22
N PHE A 13 7.35 12.06 -10.83
CA PHE A 13 6.43 12.64 -11.83
C PHE A 13 7.13 13.73 -12.63
N PRO A 14 6.91 13.81 -13.96
CA PRO A 14 7.36 14.93 -14.77
C PRO A 14 6.86 16.27 -14.20
N LEU A 15 7.64 17.34 -14.32
CA LEU A 15 7.28 18.67 -13.79
C LEU A 15 5.92 19.16 -14.29
N ALA A 16 5.59 18.92 -15.56
CA ALA A 16 4.27 19.25 -16.11
C ALA A 16 3.14 18.55 -15.33
N ARG A 17 3.32 17.26 -14.98
CA ARG A 17 2.34 16.51 -14.19
C ARG A 17 2.25 17.00 -12.75
N GLN A 18 3.37 17.37 -12.14
CA GLN A 18 3.37 17.99 -10.82
C GLN A 18 2.62 19.34 -10.84
N ALA A 19 2.81 20.14 -11.88
CA ALA A 19 2.10 21.40 -12.08
C ALA A 19 0.57 21.20 -12.22
N GLU A 20 0.13 20.25 -13.03
CA GLU A 20 -1.29 19.89 -13.16
C GLU A 20 -1.92 19.49 -11.83
N LEU A 21 -1.24 18.64 -11.06
CA LEU A 21 -1.72 18.19 -9.76
C LEU A 21 -1.77 19.34 -8.75
N ALA A 22 -0.76 20.20 -8.73
CA ALA A 22 -0.74 21.36 -7.87
C ALA A 22 -1.87 22.35 -8.19
N ALA A 23 -2.18 22.55 -9.47
CA ALA A 23 -3.31 23.36 -9.90
C ALA A 23 -4.66 22.73 -9.50
N LEU A 24 -4.83 21.42 -9.73
CA LEU A 24 -6.04 20.67 -9.34
C LEU A 24 -6.32 20.76 -7.84
N LEU A 25 -5.27 20.75 -7.02
CA LEU A 25 -5.35 20.81 -5.56
C LEU A 25 -5.36 22.24 -5.00
N ALA A 26 -5.38 23.26 -5.86
CA ALA A 26 -5.30 24.66 -5.48
C ALA A 26 -4.13 24.96 -4.52
N VAL A 27 -2.94 24.38 -4.81
CA VAL A 27 -1.74 24.54 -4.00
C VAL A 27 -1.33 26.01 -3.97
N ARG A 28 -1.08 26.57 -2.78
CA ARG A 28 -0.67 27.97 -2.58
C ARG A 28 0.83 28.14 -2.47
N ALA A 29 1.53 27.11 -2.03
CA ALA A 29 2.97 27.16 -1.84
C ALA A 29 3.58 25.79 -2.16
N CYS A 30 4.76 25.77 -2.75
CA CYS A 30 5.47 24.55 -3.15
C CYS A 30 6.92 24.60 -2.66
N TRP A 31 7.41 23.47 -2.18
CA TRP A 31 8.81 23.23 -1.86
C TRP A 31 9.32 22.00 -2.61
N SER A 32 10.55 22.09 -3.10
CA SER A 32 11.29 20.97 -3.67
C SER A 32 12.78 21.12 -3.33
N ALA A 33 13.47 20.00 -3.11
CA ALA A 33 14.93 19.99 -3.02
C ALA A 33 15.61 20.21 -4.39
N GLY A 34 14.86 19.99 -5.47
CA GLY A 34 15.29 20.22 -6.85
C GLY A 34 14.49 21.34 -7.50
N GLU A 35 14.14 21.17 -8.77
CA GLU A 35 13.35 22.12 -9.52
C GLU A 35 11.90 22.18 -9.02
N ILE A 36 11.35 23.40 -8.98
CA ILE A 36 9.94 23.63 -8.63
C ILE A 36 9.15 23.78 -9.93
N PRO A 37 8.05 23.03 -10.11
CA PRO A 37 7.21 23.17 -11.30
C PRO A 37 6.66 24.59 -11.43
N THR A 38 6.49 25.08 -12.65
CA THR A 38 5.94 26.42 -12.93
C THR A 38 4.43 26.45 -12.64
N GLY A 39 3.97 27.47 -11.91
CA GLY A 39 2.56 27.62 -11.56
C GLY A 39 2.27 28.87 -10.73
N SER A 40 1.03 29.00 -10.25
CA SER A 40 0.54 30.15 -9.49
C SER A 40 0.82 30.09 -7.97
N TRP A 41 1.66 29.16 -7.52
CA TRP A 41 2.05 29.00 -6.13
C TRP A 41 3.35 29.73 -5.79
N GLN A 42 3.52 30.04 -4.49
CA GLN A 42 4.74 30.63 -3.97
C GLN A 42 5.79 29.54 -3.72
N PRO A 43 7.04 29.71 -4.19
CA PRO A 43 8.13 28.83 -3.79
C PRO A 43 8.44 29.03 -2.31
N LEU A 44 8.44 27.92 -1.54
CA LEU A 44 8.88 27.93 -0.16
C LEU A 44 10.39 27.66 -0.11
N ARG A 45 11.09 28.45 0.71
CA ARG A 45 12.47 28.14 1.12
C ARG A 45 12.40 27.57 2.53
N LEU A 46 12.85 26.31 2.70
CA LEU A 46 13.00 25.70 4.01
C LEU A 46 14.48 25.75 4.36
N ASP A 47 14.82 26.45 5.43
CA ASP A 47 16.16 26.47 5.99
C ASP A 47 16.26 25.39 7.06
N PHE A 48 16.97 24.30 6.73
CA PHE A 48 17.22 23.19 7.64
C PHE A 48 18.47 23.38 8.51
N ALA A 49 19.21 24.49 8.32
CA ALA A 49 20.43 24.79 9.07
C ALA A 49 20.15 25.53 10.41
N HIS A 50 18.97 26.13 10.54
CA HIS A 50 18.59 26.70 11.81
C HIS A 50 18.21 25.59 12.80
N GLU A 51 18.88 25.55 13.93
CA GLU A 51 18.37 24.84 15.12
C GLU A 51 16.93 25.28 15.32
N LEU A 52 16.01 24.31 15.38
CA LEU A 52 14.64 24.58 15.78
C LEU A 52 14.74 25.34 17.11
N ALA A 53 14.40 26.61 17.11
CA ALA A 53 14.27 27.34 18.36
C ALA A 53 13.39 26.48 19.25
N THR A 54 13.95 26.02 20.36
CA THR A 54 13.20 25.33 21.41
C THR A 54 12.27 26.36 22.02
N ASP A 55 11.16 26.58 21.31
CA ASP A 55 10.04 27.37 21.85
C ASP A 55 9.42 26.45 22.92
N GLU A 56 9.85 26.63 24.17
CA GLU A 56 9.40 25.87 25.34
C GLU A 56 7.89 26.09 25.66
N GLY A 57 7.18 26.80 24.81
CA GLY A 57 5.74 26.98 24.92
C GLY A 57 4.96 25.71 24.57
N ASP A 58 4.06 25.29 25.45
CA ASP A 58 3.06 24.24 25.19
C ASP A 58 2.32 24.52 23.88
N CYS A 59 2.68 23.80 22.81
CA CYS A 59 2.00 23.90 21.54
C CYS A 59 0.82 22.93 21.50
N MET A 60 -0.35 23.42 21.93
CA MET A 60 -1.59 22.67 21.77
C MET A 60 -1.94 22.60 20.27
N LEU A 61 -1.83 21.42 19.70
CA LEU A 61 -2.28 21.12 18.34
C LEU A 61 -3.76 20.72 18.37
N ASP A 62 -4.59 21.39 17.58
CA ASP A 62 -5.99 20.98 17.42
C ASP A 62 -6.07 19.65 16.63
N PRO A 63 -6.52 18.54 17.24
CA PRO A 63 -6.63 17.25 16.56
C PRO A 63 -7.65 17.26 15.41
N ALA A 64 -8.63 18.14 15.43
CA ALA A 64 -9.66 18.25 14.40
C ALA A 64 -9.14 18.92 13.12
N ARG A 65 -7.97 19.56 13.18
CA ARG A 65 -7.36 20.25 12.05
C ARG A 65 -7.02 19.31 10.92
N LEU A 66 -7.24 19.75 9.67
CA LEU A 66 -6.74 19.06 8.48
C LEU A 66 -5.20 19.07 8.49
N ASN A 67 -4.62 17.91 8.23
CA ASN A 67 -3.17 17.70 8.32
C ASN A 67 -2.51 17.54 6.95
N ASN A 68 -3.01 16.62 6.15
CA ASN A 68 -2.41 16.30 4.86
C ASN A 68 -3.41 15.80 3.83
N MET A 69 -2.94 15.77 2.57
CA MET A 69 -3.60 15.12 1.44
C MET A 69 -2.67 14.04 0.89
N ILE A 70 -3.20 12.85 0.63
CA ILE A 70 -2.50 11.78 -0.07
C ILE A 70 -3.21 11.52 -1.39
N LEU A 71 -2.47 11.59 -2.49
CA LEU A 71 -3.01 11.27 -3.81
C LEU A 71 -3.08 9.76 -4.02
N THR A 72 -4.24 9.30 -4.45
CA THR A 72 -4.46 7.90 -4.82
C THR A 72 -4.88 7.80 -6.28
N SER A 73 -4.53 6.70 -6.95
CA SER A 73 -4.98 6.44 -8.31
C SER A 73 -6.49 6.19 -8.31
N GLY A 74 -7.27 7.17 -8.75
CA GLY A 74 -8.72 6.99 -8.94
C GLY A 74 -9.04 5.96 -10.03
N SER A 75 -10.11 5.18 -9.86
CA SER A 75 -10.60 4.24 -10.88
C SER A 75 -10.95 4.93 -12.22
N SER A 76 -11.28 6.23 -12.17
CA SER A 76 -11.56 7.09 -13.33
C SER A 76 -10.33 7.65 -14.03
N GLY A 77 -9.11 7.36 -13.56
CA GLY A 77 -7.85 7.90 -14.10
C GLY A 77 -7.42 9.26 -13.52
N THR A 78 -8.35 10.04 -12.95
CA THR A 78 -8.01 11.27 -12.21
C THR A 78 -7.65 10.91 -10.77
N PRO A 79 -6.49 11.35 -10.25
CA PRO A 79 -6.13 11.10 -8.86
C PRO A 79 -7.13 11.71 -7.90
N LYS A 80 -7.46 10.96 -6.84
CA LYS A 80 -8.26 11.45 -5.71
C LYS A 80 -7.34 11.89 -4.61
N ALA A 81 -7.60 13.05 -4.01
CA ALA A 81 -6.87 13.55 -2.86
C ALA A 81 -7.59 13.17 -1.56
N VAL A 82 -7.05 12.19 -0.86
CA VAL A 82 -7.56 11.70 0.42
C VAL A 82 -7.05 12.64 1.52
N VAL A 83 -7.97 13.32 2.23
CA VAL A 83 -7.64 14.31 3.24
C VAL A 83 -7.78 13.74 4.64
N HIS A 84 -6.76 13.92 5.47
CA HIS A 84 -6.80 13.47 6.86
C HIS A 84 -6.73 14.64 7.84
N ARG A 85 -7.36 14.43 9.00
CA ARG A 85 -7.16 15.25 10.19
C ARG A 85 -5.96 14.74 10.98
N LEU A 86 -5.37 15.59 11.80
CA LEU A 86 -4.34 15.16 12.74
C LEU A 86 -4.85 14.01 13.63
N ALA A 87 -6.10 14.09 14.11
CA ALA A 87 -6.73 13.03 14.90
C ALA A 87 -6.70 11.65 14.23
N ASN A 88 -6.92 11.59 12.89
CA ASN A 88 -6.92 10.32 12.17
C ASN A 88 -5.55 9.62 12.23
N HIS A 89 -4.47 10.38 12.06
CA HIS A 89 -3.10 9.84 12.16
C HIS A 89 -2.75 9.44 13.59
N LEU A 90 -3.13 10.23 14.59
CA LEU A 90 -2.90 9.89 15.99
C LEU A 90 -3.65 8.62 16.38
N ALA A 91 -4.92 8.47 15.98
CA ALA A 91 -5.70 7.25 16.17
C ALA A 91 -5.07 6.06 15.43
N SER A 92 -4.58 6.28 14.20
CA SER A 92 -3.89 5.26 13.40
C SER A 92 -2.63 4.76 14.10
N ALA A 93 -1.81 5.66 14.64
CA ALA A 93 -0.59 5.30 15.34
C ALA A 93 -0.87 4.56 16.67
N ARG A 94 -1.85 5.02 17.47
CA ARG A 94 -2.28 4.33 18.70
C ARG A 94 -2.74 2.90 18.43
N GLY A 95 -3.58 2.71 17.41
CA GLY A 95 -4.03 1.37 17.06
C GLY A 95 -2.90 0.47 16.54
N SER A 96 -1.92 1.03 15.82
CA SER A 96 -0.71 0.30 15.41
C SER A 96 0.11 -0.16 16.61
N ALA A 97 0.29 0.69 17.63
CA ALA A 97 1.05 0.39 18.82
C ALA A 97 0.49 -0.79 19.63
N ALA A 98 -0.81 -1.10 19.51
CA ALA A 98 -1.43 -2.25 20.16
C ALA A 98 -0.90 -3.60 19.64
N VAL A 99 -0.35 -3.64 18.42
CA VAL A 99 0.15 -4.88 17.78
C VAL A 99 1.61 -4.81 17.35
N ILE A 100 2.18 -3.61 17.24
CA ILE A 100 3.58 -3.37 16.91
C ILE A 100 4.17 -2.55 18.06
N PRO A 101 4.79 -3.19 19.06
CA PRO A 101 5.40 -2.50 20.19
C PRO A 101 6.51 -1.56 19.70
N LEU A 102 6.46 -0.31 20.15
CA LEU A 102 7.41 0.73 19.76
C LEU A 102 7.68 1.64 20.97
N ASP A 103 8.94 1.89 21.29
CA ASP A 103 9.40 2.72 22.40
C ASP A 103 10.57 3.63 22.00
N ALA A 104 11.09 4.40 22.94
CA ALA A 104 12.16 5.36 22.70
C ALA A 104 13.50 4.73 22.26
N GLU A 105 13.72 3.44 22.54
CA GLU A 105 14.94 2.73 22.13
C GLU A 105 14.85 2.16 20.71
N CYS A 106 13.66 2.23 20.11
CA CYS A 106 13.39 1.70 18.78
C CYS A 106 13.73 2.70 17.68
N GLY A 107 14.14 2.16 16.52
CA GLY A 107 14.33 2.91 15.29
C GLY A 107 13.45 2.34 14.15
N TRP A 108 12.58 3.16 13.56
CA TRP A 108 11.79 2.77 12.39
C TRP A 108 12.36 3.41 11.13
N LEU A 109 12.76 2.57 10.16
CA LEU A 109 13.24 3.07 8.88
C LEU A 109 12.08 3.66 8.06
N LEU A 110 12.26 4.88 7.55
CA LEU A 110 11.35 5.51 6.59
C LEU A 110 11.54 4.88 5.19
N SER A 111 11.22 3.59 5.08
CA SER A 111 11.41 2.78 3.86
C SER A 111 10.36 3.00 2.79
N LEU A 112 9.21 3.56 3.17
CA LEU A 112 8.09 3.85 2.28
C LEU A 112 8.00 5.36 2.01
N PRO A 113 7.66 5.77 0.76
CA PRO A 113 7.55 7.19 0.42
C PRO A 113 6.46 7.92 1.21
N LEU A 114 6.70 9.19 1.54
CA LEU A 114 5.74 10.04 2.25
C LEU A 114 4.47 10.38 1.44
N PHE A 115 4.53 10.27 0.12
CA PHE A 115 3.36 10.45 -0.75
C PHE A 115 2.44 9.22 -0.78
N HIS A 116 2.78 8.15 -0.04
CA HIS A 116 1.89 7.05 0.28
C HIS A 116 1.58 7.05 1.78
N VAL A 117 0.32 6.75 2.11
CA VAL A 117 -0.14 6.75 3.52
C VAL A 117 0.66 5.82 4.41
N GLY A 118 1.18 4.71 3.87
CA GLY A 118 2.03 3.77 4.63
C GLY A 118 3.33 4.42 5.11
N GLY A 119 3.98 5.24 4.29
CA GLY A 119 5.16 6.01 4.67
C GLY A 119 4.83 7.17 5.60
N TYR A 120 3.75 7.90 5.30
CA TYR A 120 3.32 9.02 6.13
C TYR A 120 2.94 8.59 7.55
N ALA A 121 2.32 7.41 7.71
CA ALA A 121 1.94 6.86 9.01
C ALA A 121 3.14 6.52 9.90
N ILE A 122 4.32 6.22 9.34
CA ILE A 122 5.54 5.94 10.12
C ILE A 122 5.89 7.16 10.99
N LEU A 123 5.74 8.39 10.47
CA LEU A 123 6.03 9.62 11.22
C LEU A 123 5.25 9.68 12.54
N PHE A 124 3.95 9.38 12.50
CA PHE A 124 3.10 9.44 13.68
C PHE A 124 3.32 8.30 14.66
N ARG A 125 3.67 7.11 14.17
CA ARG A 125 4.04 5.97 15.03
C ARG A 125 5.28 6.29 15.84
N VAL A 126 6.34 6.77 15.16
CA VAL A 126 7.61 7.16 15.77
C VAL A 126 7.40 8.32 16.73
N PHE A 127 6.67 9.36 16.31
CA PHE A 127 6.40 10.54 17.14
C PHE A 127 5.68 10.18 18.45
N LEU A 128 4.59 9.40 18.40
CA LEU A 128 3.83 9.04 19.60
C LEU A 128 4.59 8.10 20.55
N ALA A 129 5.49 7.32 20.03
CA ALA A 129 6.31 6.39 20.83
C ALA A 129 7.58 7.04 21.39
N GLY A 130 7.92 8.26 20.97
CA GLY A 130 9.23 8.86 21.27
C GLY A 130 10.40 8.10 20.65
N ALA A 131 10.13 7.30 19.61
CA ALA A 131 11.12 6.48 18.92
C ALA A 131 11.96 7.28 17.92
N SER A 132 13.00 6.69 17.37
CA SER A 132 13.84 7.30 16.36
C SER A 132 13.31 7.06 14.94
N LEU A 133 13.15 8.13 14.15
CA LEU A 133 12.92 8.03 12.72
C LEU A 133 14.28 7.86 12.01
N VAL A 134 14.51 6.69 11.42
CA VAL A 134 15.72 6.45 10.62
C VAL A 134 15.44 6.84 9.18
N LEU A 135 16.17 7.83 8.66
CA LEU A 135 15.99 8.29 7.29
C LEU A 135 16.62 7.31 6.29
N ASP A 136 15.96 7.19 5.14
CA ASP A 136 16.34 6.26 4.08
C ASP A 136 17.50 6.80 3.25
N ASP A 137 18.71 6.28 3.46
CA ASP A 137 19.89 6.53 2.63
C ASP A 137 19.91 5.56 1.44
N ARG A 138 19.30 5.96 0.34
CA ARG A 138 19.18 5.15 -0.89
C ARG A 138 20.50 4.98 -1.66
N SER A 139 21.57 5.65 -1.25
CA SER A 139 22.90 5.44 -1.85
C SER A 139 23.48 4.07 -1.52
N ARG A 140 22.92 3.40 -0.49
CA ARG A 140 23.39 2.11 0.03
C ARG A 140 22.29 1.05 -0.08
N PRO A 141 22.62 -0.22 -0.39
CA PRO A 141 21.65 -1.32 -0.39
C PRO A 141 20.89 -1.43 0.93
N LEU A 142 19.59 -1.76 0.86
CA LEU A 142 18.75 -1.89 2.06
C LEU A 142 19.32 -2.91 3.05
N ARG A 143 19.85 -4.03 2.56
CA ARG A 143 20.49 -5.06 3.39
C ARG A 143 21.61 -4.48 4.26
N GLU A 144 22.53 -3.71 3.69
CA GLU A 144 23.66 -3.12 4.42
C GLU A 144 23.20 -2.14 5.48
N ARG A 145 22.17 -1.33 5.19
CA ARG A 145 21.60 -0.40 6.16
C ARG A 145 20.97 -1.13 7.34
N LEU A 146 20.26 -2.24 7.11
CA LEU A 146 19.68 -3.08 8.16
C LEU A 146 20.75 -3.73 9.05
N GLU A 147 21.90 -4.11 8.48
CA GLU A 147 23.01 -4.71 9.22
C GLU A 147 23.80 -3.67 10.05
N GLN A 148 23.86 -2.40 9.61
CA GLN A 148 24.78 -1.40 10.18
C GLN A 148 24.11 -0.31 11.00
N GLN A 149 22.81 -0.05 10.77
CA GLN A 149 22.07 1.01 11.46
C GLN A 149 21.18 0.44 12.59
N PRO A 150 20.78 1.26 13.57
CA PRO A 150 19.94 0.83 14.68
C PRO A 150 18.45 0.70 14.27
N ILE A 151 18.19 -0.03 13.19
CA ILE A 151 16.84 -0.25 12.66
C ILE A 151 16.24 -1.47 13.35
N THR A 152 15.16 -1.23 14.10
CA THR A 152 14.41 -2.29 14.80
C THR A 152 13.06 -2.56 14.14
N HIS A 153 12.54 -1.60 13.38
CA HIS A 153 11.23 -1.66 12.73
C HIS A 153 11.36 -1.32 11.24
N LEU A 154 10.68 -2.11 10.42
CA LEU A 154 10.72 -1.97 8.97
C LEU A 154 9.32 -2.19 8.38
N SER A 155 8.93 -1.35 7.43
CA SER A 155 7.72 -1.55 6.63
C SER A 155 8.11 -1.77 5.18
N LEU A 156 7.60 -2.84 4.56
CA LEU A 156 7.86 -3.15 3.16
C LEU A 156 6.57 -3.53 2.43
N VAL A 157 6.60 -3.36 1.11
CA VAL A 157 5.68 -4.06 0.22
C VAL A 157 6.31 -5.40 -0.21
N PRO A 158 5.52 -6.40 -0.65
CA PRO A 158 6.04 -7.74 -0.97
C PRO A 158 7.21 -7.72 -1.97
N THR A 159 7.17 -6.87 -2.99
CA THR A 159 8.23 -6.74 -3.99
C THR A 159 9.56 -6.26 -3.41
N GLN A 160 9.52 -5.35 -2.43
CA GLN A 160 10.72 -4.90 -1.73
C GLN A 160 11.32 -6.02 -0.87
N LEU A 161 10.47 -6.74 -0.15
CA LEU A 161 10.90 -7.90 0.65
C LEU A 161 11.54 -8.96 -0.22
N TRP A 162 10.92 -9.26 -1.36
CA TRP A 162 11.45 -10.25 -2.28
C TRP A 162 12.86 -9.89 -2.76
N ARG A 163 13.08 -8.62 -3.19
CA ARG A 163 14.41 -8.11 -3.58
C ARG A 163 15.41 -8.22 -2.45
N LEU A 164 15.00 -7.83 -1.24
CA LEU A 164 15.84 -7.91 -0.04
C LEU A 164 16.29 -9.36 0.24
N LEU A 165 15.39 -10.33 0.10
CA LEU A 165 15.71 -11.76 0.27
C LEU A 165 16.61 -12.29 -0.86
N ALA A 166 16.45 -11.78 -2.09
CA ALA A 166 17.31 -12.12 -3.22
C ALA A 166 18.74 -11.58 -3.04
N GLU A 167 18.90 -10.46 -2.35
CA GLU A 167 20.20 -9.87 -1.97
C GLU A 167 20.90 -10.62 -0.83
N GLY A 168 20.32 -11.70 -0.31
CA GLY A 168 20.91 -12.50 0.77
C GLY A 168 20.69 -11.90 2.16
N PHE A 169 19.55 -11.26 2.40
CA PHE A 169 19.17 -10.75 3.71
C PHE A 169 19.11 -11.87 4.75
N ASP A 170 19.73 -11.61 5.91
CA ASP A 170 19.71 -12.48 7.07
C ASP A 170 19.25 -11.67 8.30
N PRO A 171 18.05 -11.94 8.86
CA PRO A 171 17.56 -11.25 10.05
C PRO A 171 18.49 -11.36 11.25
N ALA A 172 19.20 -12.48 11.41
CA ALA A 172 20.11 -12.71 12.53
C ALA A 172 21.30 -11.74 12.56
N ARG A 173 21.63 -11.10 11.44
CA ARG A 173 22.69 -10.10 11.30
C ARG A 173 22.21 -8.67 11.53
N THR A 174 20.95 -8.48 11.92
CA THR A 174 20.30 -7.18 12.07
C THR A 174 19.77 -6.98 13.49
N ARG A 175 19.31 -5.77 13.77
CA ARG A 175 18.55 -5.45 15.01
C ARG A 175 17.04 -5.51 14.78
N LEU A 176 16.59 -6.00 13.62
CA LEU A 176 15.19 -5.99 13.24
C LEU A 176 14.36 -6.89 14.16
N ARG A 177 13.34 -6.30 14.79
CA ARG A 177 12.39 -6.97 15.69
C ARG A 177 11.02 -7.12 15.04
N GLU A 178 10.59 -6.10 14.27
CA GLU A 178 9.27 -6.01 13.69
C GLU A 178 9.36 -5.70 12.19
N LEU A 179 8.75 -6.56 11.39
CA LEU A 179 8.57 -6.37 9.95
C LEU A 179 7.08 -6.32 9.63
N LEU A 180 6.61 -5.17 9.12
CA LEU A 180 5.26 -4.95 8.67
C LEU A 180 5.18 -5.06 7.15
N LEU A 181 4.36 -5.98 6.66
CA LEU A 181 4.07 -6.15 5.23
C LEU A 181 2.66 -5.67 4.92
N GLY A 182 2.51 -4.94 3.85
CA GLY A 182 1.20 -4.45 3.43
C GLY A 182 1.22 -3.86 2.03
N GLY A 183 0.09 -3.27 1.66
CA GLY A 183 -0.03 -2.53 0.41
C GLY A 183 -0.35 -3.37 -0.83
N ALA A 184 -0.17 -4.69 -0.79
CA ALA A 184 -0.56 -5.66 -1.82
C ALA A 184 -0.80 -7.03 -1.19
N ALA A 185 -1.34 -7.99 -1.95
CA ALA A 185 -1.42 -9.38 -1.52
C ALA A 185 -0.02 -9.91 -1.19
N ILE A 186 0.10 -10.65 -0.08
CA ILE A 186 1.38 -11.13 0.42
C ILE A 186 1.50 -12.62 0.11
N PRO A 187 2.46 -13.01 -0.76
CA PRO A 187 2.68 -14.41 -1.09
C PRO A 187 3.07 -15.25 0.13
N GLN A 188 2.39 -16.36 0.34
CA GLN A 188 2.67 -17.26 1.46
C GLN A 188 4.11 -17.80 1.45
N PRO A 189 4.73 -18.12 0.29
CA PRO A 189 6.13 -18.53 0.24
C PRO A 189 7.12 -17.51 0.84
N LEU A 190 6.89 -16.20 0.65
CA LEU A 190 7.72 -15.15 1.29
C LEU A 190 7.61 -15.20 2.80
N VAL A 191 6.40 -15.35 3.31
CA VAL A 191 6.14 -15.47 4.75
C VAL A 191 6.84 -16.69 5.32
N ASN A 192 6.68 -17.84 4.67
CA ASN A 192 7.28 -19.11 5.10
C ASN A 192 8.82 -19.01 5.12
N ARG A 193 9.42 -18.38 4.11
CA ARG A 193 10.86 -18.17 4.03
C ARG A 193 11.38 -17.32 5.18
N LEU A 194 10.73 -16.20 5.49
CA LEU A 194 11.09 -15.36 6.64
C LEU A 194 10.94 -16.07 7.97
N SER A 195 9.82 -16.80 8.14
CA SER A 195 9.55 -17.55 9.37
C SER A 195 10.61 -18.63 9.61
N ALA A 196 11.07 -19.32 8.55
CA ALA A 196 12.17 -20.28 8.63
C ALA A 196 13.51 -19.62 9.04
N MET A 197 13.68 -18.32 8.78
CA MET A 197 14.84 -17.53 9.20
C MET A 197 14.67 -16.90 10.60
N GLY A 198 13.59 -17.24 11.32
CA GLY A 198 13.31 -16.76 12.67
C GLY A 198 12.63 -15.40 12.76
N LEU A 199 12.25 -14.79 11.65
CA LEU A 199 11.52 -13.51 11.62
C LEU A 199 10.07 -13.72 11.10
N VAL A 200 9.09 -13.66 11.98
CA VAL A 200 7.67 -13.75 11.63
C VAL A 200 7.13 -12.37 11.32
N PRO A 201 6.82 -12.04 10.06
CA PRO A 201 6.31 -10.72 9.72
C PRO A 201 4.89 -10.53 10.24
N LYS A 202 4.48 -9.28 10.41
CA LYS A 202 3.07 -8.90 10.52
C LYS A 202 2.55 -8.53 9.14
N VAL A 203 1.37 -8.98 8.81
CA VAL A 203 0.67 -8.62 7.58
C VAL A 203 -0.46 -7.66 7.90
N SER A 204 -0.72 -6.74 6.98
CA SER A 204 -1.77 -5.76 7.20
C SER A 204 -2.59 -5.48 5.95
N TYR A 205 -3.89 -5.36 6.16
CA TYR A 205 -4.81 -4.70 5.26
C TYR A 205 -4.96 -3.24 5.66
N GLY A 206 -4.96 -2.37 4.68
CA GLY A 206 -5.12 -0.93 4.91
C GLY A 206 -5.34 -0.16 3.63
N LEU A 207 -5.90 1.02 3.77
CA LEU A 207 -6.20 1.93 2.68
C LEU A 207 -5.93 3.38 3.09
N SER A 208 -5.79 4.24 2.09
CA SER A 208 -5.50 5.65 2.33
C SER A 208 -6.60 6.31 3.15
N GLU A 209 -7.85 5.94 2.90
CA GLU A 209 -9.04 6.47 3.55
C GLU A 209 -9.12 6.14 5.06
N MET A 210 -8.35 5.15 5.51
CA MET A 210 -8.25 4.76 6.93
C MET A 210 -6.91 5.12 7.58
N GLY A 211 -6.17 6.05 7.00
CA GLY A 211 -4.91 6.53 7.56
C GLY A 211 -3.84 5.43 7.70
N SER A 212 -3.86 4.40 6.90
CA SER A 212 -2.97 3.25 6.75
C SER A 212 -3.61 1.92 7.18
N GLN A 213 -3.15 1.30 8.28
CA GLN A 213 -3.58 -0.02 8.76
C GLN A 213 -5.03 -0.03 9.23
N VAL A 214 -5.79 -1.03 8.80
CA VAL A 214 -7.14 -1.35 9.28
C VAL A 214 -7.10 -2.62 10.12
N CYS A 215 -6.61 -3.71 9.52
CA CYS A 215 -6.34 -4.98 10.18
C CYS A 215 -4.86 -5.27 10.19
N THR A 216 -4.39 -5.97 11.20
CA THR A 216 -3.01 -6.48 11.26
C THR A 216 -2.99 -7.76 12.06
N GLY A 217 -2.27 -8.76 11.55
CA GLY A 217 -2.12 -10.06 12.19
C GLY A 217 -0.85 -10.78 11.78
N ARG A 218 -0.68 -11.99 12.29
CA ARG A 218 0.35 -12.92 11.80
C ARG A 218 -0.20 -13.66 10.60
N PRO A 219 0.55 -13.77 9.50
CA PRO A 219 0.08 -14.48 8.33
C PRO A 219 0.05 -16.01 8.63
N SER A 220 -1.07 -16.64 8.35
CA SER A 220 -1.21 -18.10 8.44
C SER A 220 -1.67 -18.71 7.13
N THR A 221 -2.48 -18.00 6.36
CA THR A 221 -3.00 -18.39 5.05
C THR A 221 -3.07 -17.19 4.11
N ALA A 222 -3.16 -17.47 2.82
CA ALA A 222 -3.28 -16.41 1.81
C ALA A 222 -4.52 -15.53 2.06
N GLY A 223 -4.33 -14.22 1.95
CA GLY A 223 -5.39 -13.22 2.13
C GLY A 223 -5.77 -12.92 3.59
N LEU A 224 -5.33 -13.73 4.57
CA LEU A 224 -5.59 -13.47 5.99
C LEU A 224 -4.74 -12.29 6.47
N VAL A 225 -5.40 -11.27 7.03
CA VAL A 225 -4.76 -10.01 7.45
C VAL A 225 -4.98 -9.68 8.93
N GLY A 226 -5.53 -10.63 9.69
CA GLY A 226 -5.74 -10.51 11.13
C GLY A 226 -7.01 -9.74 11.50
N LYS A 227 -7.05 -9.22 12.72
CA LYS A 227 -8.21 -8.52 13.29
C LYS A 227 -8.11 -7.02 13.11
N ALA A 228 -9.27 -6.37 13.22
CA ALA A 228 -9.36 -4.91 13.28
C ALA A 228 -8.52 -4.34 14.42
N LEU A 229 -7.76 -3.31 14.12
CA LEU A 229 -7.01 -2.58 15.14
C LEU A 229 -7.93 -1.66 15.96
N PRO A 230 -7.56 -1.28 17.19
CA PRO A 230 -8.32 -0.32 17.99
C PRO A 230 -8.64 0.97 17.22
N GLY A 231 -9.87 1.49 17.41
CA GLY A 231 -10.36 2.69 16.71
C GLY A 231 -10.81 2.45 15.27
N ARG A 232 -10.95 1.17 14.84
CA ARG A 232 -11.51 0.77 13.53
C ARG A 232 -12.68 -0.17 13.75
N GLU A 233 -13.71 0.03 12.96
CA GLU A 233 -14.85 -0.87 12.87
C GLU A 233 -14.96 -1.38 11.44
N LEU A 234 -15.29 -2.66 11.30
CA LEU A 234 -15.46 -3.33 10.03
C LEU A 234 -16.77 -4.11 10.00
N CYS A 235 -17.39 -4.13 8.84
CA CYS A 235 -18.46 -5.09 8.55
C CYS A 235 -18.34 -5.57 7.10
N ILE A 236 -19.02 -6.66 6.80
CA ILE A 236 -19.15 -7.19 5.43
C ILE A 236 -20.58 -6.94 4.96
N GLN A 237 -20.75 -6.18 3.89
CA GLN A 237 -22.03 -5.92 3.27
C GLN A 237 -22.03 -6.46 1.83
N GLN A 238 -22.83 -7.47 1.55
CA GLN A 238 -22.88 -8.14 0.24
C GLN A 238 -21.49 -8.58 -0.29
N GLY A 239 -20.61 -9.05 0.62
CA GLY A 239 -19.26 -9.45 0.29
C GLY A 239 -18.25 -8.30 0.21
N GLU A 240 -18.67 -7.05 0.32
CA GLU A 240 -17.82 -5.87 0.38
C GLU A 240 -17.36 -5.57 1.81
N ILE A 241 -16.08 -5.26 1.97
CA ILE A 241 -15.51 -4.77 3.21
C ILE A 241 -15.91 -3.31 3.39
N CYS A 242 -16.66 -3.01 4.45
CA CYS A 242 -17.01 -1.65 4.83
C CYS A 242 -16.30 -1.26 6.11
N VAL A 243 -15.84 -0.01 6.20
CA VAL A 243 -15.01 0.47 7.31
C VAL A 243 -15.50 1.81 7.85
N ARG A 244 -15.31 2.03 9.16
CA ARG A 244 -15.51 3.31 9.82
C ARG A 244 -14.63 3.41 11.07
N GLY A 245 -14.68 4.53 11.80
CA GLY A 245 -13.98 4.73 13.06
C GLY A 245 -13.07 5.96 13.04
N ASP A 246 -12.25 6.09 14.08
CA ASP A 246 -11.46 7.29 14.36
C ASP A 246 -10.39 7.58 13.29
N THR A 247 -9.98 6.57 12.56
CA THR A 247 -8.97 6.68 11.52
C THR A 247 -9.54 7.06 10.15
N LEU A 248 -10.88 7.09 10.02
CA LEU A 248 -11.54 7.39 8.76
C LEU A 248 -11.27 8.84 8.35
N PHE A 249 -10.85 9.03 7.11
CA PHE A 249 -10.46 10.30 6.52
C PHE A 249 -11.53 11.40 6.64
N ALA A 250 -11.13 12.65 6.45
CA ALA A 250 -12.07 13.79 6.46
C ALA A 250 -12.95 13.80 5.20
N GLY A 251 -12.45 13.30 4.09
CA GLY A 251 -13.12 13.25 2.80
C GLY A 251 -12.12 13.33 1.64
N TYR A 252 -12.63 13.30 0.42
CA TYR A 252 -11.85 13.61 -0.79
C TYR A 252 -11.90 15.09 -1.08
N PHE A 253 -10.74 15.70 -1.33
CA PHE A 253 -10.69 17.07 -1.80
C PHE A 253 -11.00 17.13 -3.31
N LYS A 254 -12.00 17.92 -3.68
CA LYS A 254 -12.44 18.11 -5.05
C LYS A 254 -12.98 19.52 -5.22
N ALA A 255 -12.43 20.26 -6.17
CA ALA A 255 -12.89 21.63 -6.52
C ALA A 255 -13.02 22.60 -5.33
N GLY A 256 -12.13 22.49 -4.33
CA GLY A 256 -12.15 23.37 -3.15
C GLY A 256 -12.94 22.84 -1.95
N GLU A 257 -13.68 21.76 -2.10
CA GLU A 257 -14.54 21.18 -1.07
C GLU A 257 -14.12 19.76 -0.66
N LEU A 258 -14.61 19.31 0.50
CA LEU A 258 -14.45 17.94 0.99
C LEU A 258 -15.72 17.14 0.70
N GLU A 259 -15.60 16.16 -0.18
CA GLU A 259 -16.66 15.20 -0.50
C GLU A 259 -16.51 13.95 0.39
N ARG A 260 -17.53 13.64 1.19
CA ARG A 260 -17.58 12.42 2.02
C ARG A 260 -18.49 11.40 1.37
N LEU A 261 -17.94 10.29 0.96
CA LEU A 261 -18.66 9.18 0.33
C LEU A 261 -18.95 8.08 1.38
N LEU A 262 -19.88 8.36 2.29
CA LEU A 262 -20.33 7.41 3.32
C LEU A 262 -21.79 7.06 3.08
N ASP A 263 -22.18 5.84 3.47
CA ASP A 263 -23.61 5.47 3.54
C ASP A 263 -24.33 6.14 4.71
N GLU A 264 -25.63 5.91 4.84
CA GLU A 264 -26.49 6.49 5.87
C GLU A 264 -26.07 6.08 7.30
N ALA A 265 -25.43 4.91 7.45
CA ALA A 265 -24.91 4.41 8.72
C ALA A 265 -23.46 4.85 9.02
N GLY A 266 -22.87 5.68 8.15
CA GLY A 266 -21.52 6.21 8.28
C GLY A 266 -20.41 5.27 7.86
N TRP A 267 -20.71 4.21 7.10
CA TRP A 267 -19.71 3.30 6.56
C TRP A 267 -19.12 3.82 5.26
N PHE A 268 -17.81 3.64 5.14
CA PHE A 268 -17.10 3.82 3.88
C PHE A 268 -17.00 2.47 3.16
N HIS A 269 -17.48 2.43 1.92
CA HIS A 269 -17.43 1.28 1.03
C HIS A 269 -16.09 1.21 0.32
N THR A 270 -15.27 0.21 0.67
CA THR A 270 -13.87 0.14 0.22
C THR A 270 -13.71 -0.34 -1.22
N ARG A 271 -14.72 -1.01 -1.75
CA ARG A 271 -14.69 -1.78 -3.01
C ARG A 271 -13.73 -2.98 -2.94
N ASP A 272 -13.29 -3.35 -1.76
CA ASP A 272 -12.55 -4.59 -1.52
C ASP A 272 -13.52 -5.69 -1.10
N LYS A 273 -13.33 -6.89 -1.64
CA LYS A 273 -14.09 -8.09 -1.31
C LYS A 273 -13.41 -8.86 -0.20
N GLY A 274 -14.20 -9.40 0.74
CA GLY A 274 -13.66 -10.21 1.82
C GLY A 274 -14.72 -10.80 2.73
N HIS A 275 -14.27 -11.57 3.70
CA HIS A 275 -15.12 -12.17 4.74
C HIS A 275 -14.36 -12.31 6.06
N PHE A 276 -15.08 -12.57 7.14
CA PHE A 276 -14.48 -12.93 8.42
C PHE A 276 -14.38 -14.43 8.58
N THR A 277 -13.27 -14.88 9.16
CA THR A 277 -13.14 -16.25 9.66
C THR A 277 -14.01 -16.48 10.92
N ALA A 278 -14.14 -17.71 11.38
CA ALA A 278 -14.83 -18.03 12.64
C ALA A 278 -14.19 -17.32 13.85
N ASP A 279 -12.88 -17.07 13.81
CA ASP A 279 -12.14 -16.36 14.88
C ASP A 279 -12.21 -14.83 14.76
N GLY A 280 -12.98 -14.30 13.79
CA GLY A 280 -13.17 -12.86 13.56
C GLY A 280 -11.97 -12.18 12.92
N GLU A 281 -11.11 -12.90 12.23
CA GLU A 281 -10.05 -12.34 11.42
C GLU A 281 -10.53 -12.06 10.00
N LEU A 282 -10.04 -10.98 9.39
CA LEU A 282 -10.40 -10.59 8.02
C LEU A 282 -9.58 -11.37 7.00
N VAL A 283 -10.26 -11.92 6.01
CA VAL A 283 -9.68 -12.45 4.76
C VAL A 283 -10.04 -11.49 3.63
N VAL A 284 -9.03 -10.96 2.94
CA VAL A 284 -9.20 -10.11 1.75
C VAL A 284 -9.08 -10.96 0.51
N GLU A 285 -10.12 -10.97 -0.32
CA GLU A 285 -10.20 -11.79 -1.54
C GLU A 285 -9.75 -11.03 -2.79
N GLY A 286 -9.94 -9.71 -2.82
CA GLY A 286 -9.57 -8.85 -3.96
C GLY A 286 -10.43 -7.60 -4.08
N ARG A 287 -10.45 -7.01 -5.29
CA ARG A 287 -11.21 -5.79 -5.59
C ARG A 287 -12.50 -6.12 -6.34
N LEU A 288 -13.62 -5.59 -5.90
CA LEU A 288 -14.89 -5.71 -6.64
C LEU A 288 -14.79 -5.10 -8.06
N ASP A 289 -13.99 -4.02 -8.20
CA ASP A 289 -13.79 -3.35 -9.49
C ASP A 289 -12.98 -4.17 -10.50
N ASN A 290 -12.26 -5.20 -10.05
CA ASN A 290 -11.44 -6.07 -10.88
C ASN A 290 -12.17 -7.34 -11.34
N LEU A 291 -13.29 -7.65 -10.69
CA LEU A 291 -14.12 -8.80 -11.06
C LEU A 291 -14.59 -8.68 -12.51
N PHE A 292 -14.49 -9.74 -13.28
CA PHE A 292 -15.00 -9.85 -14.64
C PHE A 292 -15.75 -11.15 -14.87
N ILE A 293 -16.54 -11.19 -15.94
CA ILE A 293 -17.40 -12.35 -16.26
C ILE A 293 -16.81 -13.09 -17.46
N SER A 294 -16.64 -14.40 -17.31
CA SER A 294 -16.19 -15.32 -18.35
C SER A 294 -17.22 -16.44 -18.50
N GLY A 295 -17.94 -16.52 -19.62
CA GLY A 295 -18.93 -17.57 -19.86
C GLY A 295 -20.05 -17.66 -18.81
N GLY A 296 -20.42 -16.52 -18.21
CA GLY A 296 -21.43 -16.48 -17.14
C GLY A 296 -20.87 -16.68 -15.73
N GLU A 297 -19.59 -17.03 -15.58
CA GLU A 297 -18.93 -17.22 -14.30
C GLU A 297 -18.15 -15.97 -13.86
N ASN A 298 -18.22 -15.64 -12.58
CA ASN A 298 -17.49 -14.52 -12.00
C ASN A 298 -16.04 -14.92 -11.74
N ILE A 299 -15.08 -14.21 -12.33
CA ILE A 299 -13.65 -14.39 -12.09
C ILE A 299 -13.13 -13.22 -11.25
N GLN A 300 -12.57 -13.53 -10.07
CA GLN A 300 -11.77 -12.62 -9.28
C GLN A 300 -10.31 -12.83 -9.68
N PRO A 301 -9.67 -11.88 -10.38
CA PRO A 301 -8.31 -12.08 -10.91
C PRO A 301 -7.28 -12.34 -9.80
N GLU A 302 -7.45 -11.72 -8.64
CA GLU A 302 -6.56 -11.89 -7.49
C GLU A 302 -6.50 -13.35 -6.99
N THR A 303 -7.58 -14.12 -7.15
CA THR A 303 -7.58 -15.54 -6.83
C THR A 303 -6.62 -16.34 -7.72
N ILE A 304 -6.57 -15.99 -9.01
CA ILE A 304 -5.64 -16.63 -9.97
C ILE A 304 -4.21 -16.15 -9.67
N GLU A 305 -4.02 -14.85 -9.44
CA GLU A 305 -2.72 -14.24 -9.11
C GLU A 305 -2.12 -14.90 -7.86
N GLN A 306 -2.92 -15.05 -6.81
CA GLN A 306 -2.48 -15.71 -5.57
C GLN A 306 -2.01 -17.13 -5.85
N ARG A 307 -2.76 -17.91 -6.64
CA ARG A 307 -2.37 -19.26 -6.98
C ARG A 307 -1.10 -19.31 -7.83
N LEU A 308 -0.90 -18.35 -8.72
CA LEU A 308 0.31 -18.25 -9.53
C LEU A 308 1.54 -17.94 -8.68
N VAL A 309 1.47 -17.00 -7.74
CA VAL A 309 2.60 -16.64 -6.87
C VAL A 309 2.93 -17.71 -5.82
N ASP A 310 2.06 -18.68 -5.58
CA ASP A 310 2.37 -19.89 -4.80
C ASP A 310 3.29 -20.87 -5.55
N HIS A 311 3.45 -20.70 -6.86
CA HIS A 311 4.39 -21.49 -7.66
C HIS A 311 5.84 -21.02 -7.42
N PRO A 312 6.80 -21.94 -7.12
CA PRO A 312 8.17 -21.56 -6.75
C PRO A 312 8.92 -20.69 -7.75
N ALA A 313 8.62 -20.83 -9.05
CA ALA A 313 9.27 -20.04 -10.11
C ALA A 313 8.68 -18.64 -10.29
N VAL A 314 7.49 -18.32 -9.72
CA VAL A 314 6.78 -17.07 -9.96
C VAL A 314 7.09 -16.03 -8.88
N ALA A 315 7.66 -14.91 -9.29
CA ALA A 315 7.93 -13.75 -8.43
C ALA A 315 6.69 -12.89 -8.23
N GLN A 316 6.01 -12.57 -9.34
CA GLN A 316 4.80 -11.76 -9.36
C GLN A 316 3.89 -12.26 -10.48
N ALA A 317 2.59 -12.08 -10.29
CA ALA A 317 1.59 -12.34 -11.31
C ALA A 317 0.54 -11.23 -11.30
N LEU A 318 0.06 -10.86 -12.49
CA LEU A 318 -1.08 -9.97 -12.65
C LEU A 318 -1.99 -10.53 -13.73
N VAL A 319 -3.28 -10.66 -13.41
CA VAL A 319 -4.28 -11.20 -14.32
C VAL A 319 -5.23 -10.09 -14.76
N VAL A 320 -5.44 -9.98 -16.05
CA VAL A 320 -6.36 -9.02 -16.65
C VAL A 320 -7.37 -9.72 -17.56
N PRO A 321 -8.60 -9.20 -17.69
CA PRO A 321 -9.53 -9.70 -18.69
C PRO A 321 -9.12 -9.28 -20.11
N VAL A 322 -9.21 -10.22 -21.03
CA VAL A 322 -9.09 -10.00 -22.49
C VAL A 322 -10.39 -10.39 -23.19
N PRO A 323 -10.77 -9.73 -24.28
CA PRO A 323 -11.95 -10.10 -25.06
C PRO A 323 -11.87 -11.55 -25.58
N SER A 324 -13.02 -12.22 -25.62
CA SER A 324 -13.19 -13.56 -26.20
C SER A 324 -14.56 -13.63 -26.86
N ASP A 325 -14.60 -14.06 -28.11
CA ASP A 325 -15.85 -14.17 -28.88
C ASP A 325 -16.80 -15.22 -28.28
N GLU A 326 -16.26 -16.28 -27.71
CA GLU A 326 -17.05 -17.38 -27.12
C GLU A 326 -17.49 -17.08 -25.68
N TRP A 327 -16.59 -16.49 -24.87
CA TRP A 327 -16.79 -16.36 -23.41
C TRP A 327 -17.04 -14.92 -22.94
N GLY A 328 -17.05 -13.95 -23.87
CA GLY A 328 -17.08 -12.52 -23.56
C GLY A 328 -15.74 -12.00 -23.07
N GLN A 329 -15.22 -12.58 -21.97
CA GLN A 329 -13.89 -12.27 -21.46
C GLN A 329 -13.19 -13.53 -20.99
N ARG A 330 -11.83 -13.56 -21.13
CA ARG A 330 -10.98 -14.62 -20.61
C ARG A 330 -9.82 -14.02 -19.81
N PRO A 331 -9.27 -14.73 -18.83
CA PRO A 331 -8.09 -14.27 -18.11
C PRO A 331 -6.84 -14.34 -19.00
N ALA A 332 -6.01 -13.28 -18.95
CA ALA A 332 -4.64 -13.25 -19.44
C ALA A 332 -3.70 -12.92 -18.29
N ALA A 333 -2.58 -13.62 -18.18
CA ALA A 333 -1.63 -13.47 -17.09
C ALA A 333 -0.30 -12.85 -17.55
N PHE A 334 0.19 -11.88 -16.79
CA PHE A 334 1.55 -11.37 -16.86
C PHE A 334 2.35 -11.99 -15.72
N ILE A 335 3.54 -12.53 -16.02
CA ILE A 335 4.36 -13.26 -15.06
C ILE A 335 5.75 -12.64 -14.96
N ASP A 336 6.17 -12.39 -13.73
CA ASP A 336 7.56 -12.11 -13.37
C ASP A 336 8.16 -13.36 -12.70
N TRP A 337 9.44 -13.65 -12.99
CA TRP A 337 10.07 -14.91 -12.64
C TRP A 337 11.14 -14.76 -11.55
N HIS A 338 11.27 -15.76 -10.70
CA HIS A 338 12.37 -15.88 -9.73
C HIS A 338 13.68 -16.39 -10.29
N GLY A 339 13.81 -16.52 -11.60
CA GLY A 339 14.96 -17.09 -12.27
C GLY A 339 14.54 -17.70 -13.61
N GLU A 340 14.75 -18.99 -13.80
CA GLU A 340 14.30 -19.66 -15.02
C GLU A 340 12.77 -19.70 -15.11
N SER A 341 12.25 -19.39 -16.30
CA SER A 341 10.83 -19.46 -16.58
C SER A 341 10.37 -20.90 -16.76
N VAL A 342 9.14 -21.18 -16.36
CA VAL A 342 8.48 -22.45 -16.68
C VAL A 342 7.48 -22.27 -17.82
N SER A 343 7.05 -23.37 -18.42
CA SER A 343 6.12 -23.31 -19.56
C SER A 343 4.72 -22.85 -19.13
N PRO A 344 3.95 -22.19 -20.03
CA PRO A 344 2.53 -21.91 -19.81
C PRO A 344 1.71 -23.16 -19.47
N ALA A 345 2.05 -24.30 -20.04
CA ALA A 345 1.36 -25.56 -19.77
C ALA A 345 1.56 -26.03 -18.32
N GLU A 346 2.74 -25.84 -17.77
CA GLU A 346 3.06 -26.14 -16.36
C GLU A 346 2.29 -25.25 -15.40
N LEU A 347 2.27 -23.94 -15.65
CA LEU A 347 1.46 -23.01 -14.83
C LEU A 347 -0.05 -23.30 -14.95
N ALA A 348 -0.53 -23.63 -16.13
CA ALA A 348 -1.92 -24.01 -16.33
C ALA A 348 -2.27 -25.29 -15.56
N ALA A 349 -1.37 -26.28 -15.56
CA ALA A 349 -1.53 -27.52 -14.77
C ALA A 349 -1.50 -27.21 -13.26
N TRP A 350 -0.63 -26.31 -12.81
CA TRP A 350 -0.56 -25.85 -11.43
C TRP A 350 -1.86 -25.20 -10.95
N ILE A 351 -2.44 -24.31 -11.78
CA ILE A 351 -3.71 -23.66 -11.47
C ILE A 351 -4.84 -24.69 -11.39
N ARG A 352 -4.92 -25.62 -12.33
CA ARG A 352 -5.99 -26.66 -12.39
C ARG A 352 -6.03 -27.60 -11.20
N GLN A 353 -4.99 -27.67 -10.39
CA GLN A 353 -4.99 -28.48 -9.17
C GLN A 353 -6.00 -28.00 -8.13
N VAL A 354 -6.32 -26.70 -8.12
CA VAL A 354 -7.17 -26.08 -7.09
C VAL A 354 -8.22 -25.12 -7.63
N LEU A 355 -8.10 -24.64 -8.87
CA LEU A 355 -9.04 -23.70 -9.46
C LEU A 355 -9.76 -24.31 -10.68
N PRO A 356 -11.02 -23.92 -10.92
CA PRO A 356 -11.78 -24.38 -12.08
C PRO A 356 -11.12 -24.00 -13.42
N GLY A 357 -11.38 -24.77 -14.48
CA GLY A 357 -10.76 -24.55 -15.78
C GLY A 357 -11.03 -23.18 -16.42
N PHE A 358 -12.18 -22.56 -16.14
CA PHE A 358 -12.49 -21.21 -16.63
C PHE A 358 -11.63 -20.11 -16.02
N MET A 359 -10.95 -20.36 -14.89
CA MET A 359 -9.99 -19.46 -14.26
C MET A 359 -8.58 -19.60 -14.80
N VAL A 360 -8.28 -20.62 -15.64
CA VAL A 360 -6.96 -20.79 -16.23
C VAL A 360 -6.76 -19.73 -17.31
N PRO A 361 -5.66 -18.94 -17.28
CA PRO A 361 -5.37 -17.96 -18.31
C PRO A 361 -5.21 -18.61 -19.68
N ASP A 362 -5.82 -18.00 -20.70
CA ASP A 362 -5.67 -18.39 -22.10
C ASP A 362 -4.42 -17.79 -22.74
N GLN A 363 -3.96 -16.65 -22.18
CA GLN A 363 -2.79 -15.92 -22.66
C GLN A 363 -1.79 -15.70 -21.53
N TRP A 364 -0.51 -15.82 -21.88
CA TRP A 364 0.61 -15.70 -20.94
C TRP A 364 1.63 -14.72 -21.51
N HIS A 365 1.96 -13.70 -20.75
CA HIS A 365 2.83 -12.61 -21.16
C HIS A 365 3.97 -12.40 -20.17
N PRO A 366 5.16 -11.96 -20.64
CA PRO A 366 6.22 -11.54 -19.74
C PRO A 366 5.80 -10.28 -18.97
N TRP A 367 6.36 -10.10 -17.77
CA TRP A 367 6.15 -8.90 -16.98
C TRP A 367 6.75 -7.69 -17.70
N PRO A 368 5.96 -6.63 -17.98
CA PRO A 368 6.46 -5.46 -18.67
C PRO A 368 7.24 -4.54 -17.73
N ASP A 369 8.30 -3.92 -18.22
CA ASP A 369 8.99 -2.84 -17.51
C ASP A 369 8.20 -1.53 -17.66
N LEU A 370 7.38 -1.22 -16.69
CA LEU A 370 6.56 0.00 -16.66
C LEU A 370 7.12 1.09 -15.74
N GLY A 371 8.38 0.96 -15.31
CA GLY A 371 9.09 1.94 -14.47
C GLY A 371 8.49 2.13 -13.09
N GLY A 372 9.23 1.80 -12.06
CA GLY A 372 9.21 2.35 -10.68
C GLY A 372 7.91 2.40 -9.86
N HIS A 373 6.79 1.87 -10.30
CA HIS A 373 5.57 1.85 -9.50
C HIS A 373 5.64 0.77 -8.41
N LEU A 374 5.36 1.16 -7.15
CA LEU A 374 5.29 0.23 -6.01
C LEU A 374 4.14 -0.79 -6.16
N LYS A 375 3.13 -0.46 -6.94
CA LYS A 375 1.99 -1.34 -7.25
C LYS A 375 1.72 -1.34 -8.74
N PRO A 376 1.60 -2.52 -9.38
CA PRO A 376 1.20 -2.60 -10.77
C PRO A 376 -0.22 -2.05 -10.96
N GLN A 377 -0.41 -1.22 -11.98
CA GLN A 377 -1.71 -0.68 -12.32
C GLN A 377 -2.37 -1.53 -13.40
N ARG A 378 -3.35 -2.35 -13.05
CA ARG A 378 -4.03 -3.32 -13.92
C ARG A 378 -4.47 -2.73 -15.27
N LYS A 379 -4.94 -1.48 -15.29
CA LYS A 379 -5.32 -0.78 -16.53
C LYS A 379 -4.15 -0.58 -17.51
N GLN A 380 -2.93 -0.37 -17.03
CA GLN A 380 -1.76 -0.23 -17.90
C GLN A 380 -1.46 -1.55 -18.61
N TYR A 381 -1.58 -2.67 -17.90
CA TYR A 381 -1.38 -4.00 -18.47
C TYR A 381 -2.46 -4.36 -19.50
N GLN A 382 -3.72 -3.96 -19.25
CA GLN A 382 -4.80 -4.09 -20.26
C GLN A 382 -4.52 -3.25 -21.51
N HIS A 383 -3.92 -2.06 -21.39
CA HIS A 383 -3.56 -1.24 -22.55
C HIS A 383 -2.48 -1.85 -23.40
N ILE A 384 -1.48 -2.54 -22.79
CA ILE A 384 -0.44 -3.25 -23.54
C ILE A 384 -1.04 -4.29 -24.47
N LEU A 385 -2.03 -5.07 -23.98
CA LEU A 385 -2.70 -6.11 -24.77
C LEU A 385 -3.62 -5.55 -25.85
N LYS A 386 -4.16 -4.35 -25.68
CA LYS A 386 -4.98 -3.69 -26.71
C LYS A 386 -4.15 -3.05 -27.83
N ALA A 387 -2.85 -2.82 -27.60
CA ALA A 387 -1.93 -2.20 -28.53
C ALA A 387 -1.17 -3.25 -29.39
N GLN A 388 -1.29 -4.53 -29.06
CA GLN A 388 -0.83 -5.69 -29.84
C GLN A 388 -1.90 -6.21 -30.77
#